data_15f6e919fab230018d697aa9011a68b4
#
_entry.id   15f6e919fab230018d697aa9011a68b4
#
_cell.length_a   1.000
_cell.length_b   1.000
_cell.length_c   1.000
_cell.angle_alpha   90.00
_cell.angle_beta   90.00
_cell.angle_gamma   90.00
#
_symmetry.space_group_name_H-M   'P 1'
#
loop_
_entity.id
_entity.type
_entity.pdbx_description
1 polymer ?
#
loop_
_entity_poly.entity_id
_entity_poly.type
_entity_poly.pdbx_seq_one_letter_code
_entity_poly.pdbx_strand_id
1 'polypeptide(L)'
;MIKKSFIFILNLPWTIIGFCAAVLSIPHKITFSSNPPAIIFYIRSFWWYKWIPGYEGIRAMATGHVVQMSKWADDADLKHELIHVEQWMRYPLVSGFLLLIEVMRHGPYPPKNKFEKEAYERAGNRFGYFVE
;
A
#
# COMPACT_ATOMS: atom_id res chain seq x y z
N MET A 1 16.90 -5.05 19.39
CA MET A 1 15.53 -4.85 18.84
C MET A 1 15.39 -3.44 18.33
N ILE A 2 15.18 -3.28 17.02
CA ILE A 2 14.97 -1.96 16.41
C ILE A 2 13.62 -1.44 16.88
N LYS A 3 13.60 -0.27 17.51
CA LYS A 3 12.35 0.34 18.00
C LYS A 3 11.46 0.72 16.81
N LYS A 4 10.14 0.57 16.95
CA LYS A 4 9.14 0.93 15.90
C LYS A 4 9.33 2.38 15.42
N SER A 5 9.71 3.29 16.32
CA SER A 5 10.00 4.69 15.98
C SER A 5 11.17 4.84 15.02
N PHE A 6 12.22 4.04 15.18
CA PHE A 6 13.38 4.05 14.29
C PHE A 6 13.03 3.53 12.91
N ILE A 7 12.23 2.45 12.84
CA ILE A 7 11.71 1.92 11.57
C ILE A 7 10.88 2.99 10.85
N PHE A 8 10.03 3.70 11.57
CA PHE A 8 9.23 4.79 11.01
C PHE A 8 10.12 5.88 10.39
N ILE A 9 11.18 6.28 11.10
CA ILE A 9 12.15 7.29 10.61
C ILE A 9 12.86 6.80 9.35
N LEU A 10 13.28 5.54 9.29
CA LEU A 10 13.92 4.97 8.10
C LEU A 10 12.98 4.91 6.89
N ASN A 11 11.69 4.71 7.13
CA ASN A 11 10.68 4.71 6.06
C ASN A 11 10.16 6.12 5.72
N LEU A 12 10.67 7.16 6.38
CA LEU A 12 10.16 8.53 6.21
C LEU A 12 10.18 9.01 4.75
N PRO A 13 11.23 8.75 3.94
CA PRO A 13 11.21 9.16 2.53
C PRO A 13 10.02 8.61 1.76
N TRP A 14 9.71 7.34 1.94
CA TRP A 14 8.56 6.68 1.30
C TRP A 14 7.23 7.17 1.89
N THR A 15 7.19 7.40 3.19
CA THR A 15 6.01 7.94 3.87
C THR A 15 5.68 9.35 3.38
N ILE A 16 6.70 10.19 3.13
CA ILE A 16 6.51 11.53 2.55
C ILE A 16 5.96 11.43 1.12
N ILE A 17 6.48 10.53 0.30
CA ILE A 17 5.96 10.29 -1.05
C ILE A 17 4.48 9.87 -0.97
N GLY A 18 4.15 8.93 -0.09
CA GLY A 18 2.77 8.49 0.13
C GLY A 18 1.85 9.60 0.61
N PHE A 19 2.35 10.43 1.52
CA PHE A 19 1.62 11.59 2.02
C PHE A 19 1.31 12.60 0.90
N CYS A 20 2.29 12.94 0.07
CA CYS A 20 2.10 13.85 -1.06
C CYS A 20 1.09 13.26 -2.06
N ALA A 21 1.18 11.98 -2.35
CA ALA A 21 0.23 11.29 -3.22
C ALA A 21 -1.20 11.34 -2.65
N ALA A 22 -1.35 11.13 -1.33
CA ALA A 22 -2.64 11.19 -0.66
C ALA A 22 -3.25 12.59 -0.73
N VAL A 23 -2.45 13.63 -0.53
CA VAL A 23 -2.91 15.03 -0.63
C VAL A 23 -3.38 15.35 -2.06
N LEU A 24 -2.63 14.89 -3.08
CA LEU A 24 -3.04 15.03 -4.48
C LEU A 24 -4.37 14.33 -4.80
N SER A 25 -4.69 13.27 -4.06
CA SER A 25 -5.91 12.49 -4.25
C SER A 25 -7.13 13.09 -3.54
N ILE A 26 -7.00 14.25 -2.94
CA ILE A 26 -8.08 15.02 -2.27
C ILE A 26 -8.77 14.18 -1.18
N PRO A 27 -8.12 14.01 -0.02
CA PRO A 27 -8.69 13.25 1.07
C PRO A 27 -9.86 14.02 1.73
N HIS A 28 -10.86 13.26 2.20
CA HIS A 28 -11.99 13.82 2.93
C HIS A 28 -12.09 13.29 4.37
N LYS A 29 -11.29 12.28 4.70
CA LYS A 29 -11.26 11.69 6.04
C LYS A 29 -9.85 11.11 6.29
N ILE A 30 -9.38 11.21 7.52
CA ILE A 30 -8.10 10.66 7.96
C ILE A 30 -8.34 9.83 9.22
N THR A 31 -7.78 8.62 9.25
CA THR A 31 -7.76 7.76 10.44
C THR A 31 -6.34 7.24 10.67
N PHE A 32 -6.14 6.55 11.77
CA PHE A 32 -4.83 6.01 12.14
C PHE A 32 -4.94 4.54 12.54
N SER A 33 -3.90 3.78 12.19
CA SER A 33 -3.67 2.44 12.72
C SER A 33 -2.47 2.49 13.67
N SER A 34 -2.54 1.75 14.77
CA SER A 34 -1.44 1.63 15.73
C SER A 34 -0.59 0.38 15.48
N ASN A 35 -1.15 -0.64 14.84
CA ASN A 35 -0.46 -1.90 14.60
C ASN A 35 -0.91 -2.55 13.29
N PRO A 36 -0.13 -2.38 12.21
CA PRO A 36 1.08 -1.56 12.08
C PRO A 36 0.76 -0.05 12.16
N PRO A 37 1.74 0.79 12.54
CA PRO A 37 1.53 2.24 12.58
C PRO A 37 1.36 2.79 11.17
N ALA A 38 0.21 3.39 10.89
CA ALA A 38 -0.11 3.95 9.59
C ALA A 38 -1.09 5.11 9.69
N ILE A 39 -0.97 6.04 8.75
CA ILE A 39 -1.95 7.11 8.51
C ILE A 39 -2.83 6.67 7.34
N ILE A 40 -4.12 6.64 7.54
CA ILE A 40 -5.08 6.17 6.54
C ILE A 40 -5.85 7.36 6.00
N PHE A 41 -5.69 7.63 4.71
CA PHE A 41 -6.39 8.68 4.00
C PHE A 41 -7.52 8.07 3.18
N TYR A 42 -8.76 8.53 3.44
CA TYR A 42 -9.90 8.18 2.61
C TYR A 42 -10.04 9.25 1.53
N ILE A 43 -9.85 8.83 0.28
CA ILE A 43 -9.81 9.67 -0.90
C ILE A 43 -10.98 9.39 -1.83
N ARG A 44 -11.30 10.31 -2.73
CA ARG A 44 -12.37 10.09 -3.68
C ARG A 44 -11.98 9.09 -4.77
N SER A 45 -10.80 9.28 -5.37
CA SER A 45 -10.32 8.40 -6.42
C SER A 45 -8.82 8.61 -6.67
N PHE A 46 -8.20 7.61 -7.25
CA PHE A 46 -6.82 7.67 -7.73
C PHE A 46 -6.76 8.26 -9.14
N TRP A 47 -7.29 9.47 -9.35
CA TRP A 47 -7.46 10.07 -10.66
C TRP A 47 -6.16 10.21 -11.46
N TRP A 48 -5.03 10.38 -10.78
CA TRP A 48 -3.72 10.55 -11.39
C TRP A 48 -3.02 9.22 -11.73
N TYR A 49 -3.50 8.08 -11.19
CA TYR A 49 -2.96 6.75 -11.53
C TYR A 49 -3.36 6.25 -12.91
N LYS A 50 -4.36 6.86 -13.53
CA LYS A 50 -4.80 6.46 -14.87
C LYS A 50 -3.71 6.54 -15.93
N TRP A 51 -2.67 7.30 -15.67
CA TRP A 51 -1.53 7.44 -16.56
C TRP A 51 -0.43 6.40 -16.32
N ILE A 52 -0.56 5.56 -15.30
CA ILE A 52 0.40 4.52 -14.98
C ILE A 52 -0.13 3.19 -15.51
N PRO A 53 0.53 2.57 -16.54
CA PRO A 53 0.07 1.30 -17.08
C PRO A 53 0.02 0.20 -16.01
N GLY A 54 -1.03 -0.61 -16.03
CA GLY A 54 -1.21 -1.71 -15.09
C GLY A 54 -1.84 -1.32 -13.76
N TYR A 55 -2.16 -0.05 -13.53
CA TYR A 55 -2.78 0.42 -12.28
C TYR A 55 -4.24 0.84 -12.44
N GLU A 56 -4.88 0.44 -13.53
CA GLU A 56 -6.31 0.68 -13.72
C GLU A 56 -7.12 -0.07 -12.64
N GLY A 57 -8.06 0.63 -12.03
CA GLY A 57 -8.95 0.03 -11.05
C GLY A 57 -8.36 -0.15 -9.65
N ILE A 58 -7.30 0.58 -9.30
CA ILE A 58 -6.77 0.59 -7.94
C ILE A 58 -7.87 1.02 -6.96
N ARG A 59 -8.07 0.21 -5.92
CA ARG A 59 -9.03 0.46 -4.85
C ARG A 59 -8.37 1.07 -3.62
N ALA A 60 -7.15 0.67 -3.33
CA ALA A 60 -6.36 1.14 -2.20
C ALA A 60 -4.87 1.01 -2.51
N MET A 61 -4.02 1.70 -1.74
CA MET A 61 -2.58 1.64 -1.90
C MET A 61 -1.87 1.99 -0.59
N ALA A 62 -0.78 1.31 -0.30
CA ALA A 62 0.13 1.64 0.79
C ALA A 62 1.49 2.10 0.26
N THR A 63 2.02 3.19 0.81
CA THR A 63 3.36 3.69 0.52
C THR A 63 4.02 4.15 1.81
N GLY A 64 5.04 3.43 2.25
CA GLY A 64 5.62 3.64 3.57
C GLY A 64 4.58 3.38 4.66
N HIS A 65 4.31 4.36 5.48
CA HIS A 65 3.30 4.31 6.54
C HIS A 65 2.02 5.08 6.19
N VAL A 66 1.77 5.32 4.91
CA VAL A 66 0.56 5.98 4.42
C VAL A 66 -0.27 4.98 3.62
N VAL A 67 -1.53 4.86 3.98
CA VAL A 67 -2.52 4.05 3.25
C VAL A 67 -3.55 4.99 2.63
N GLN A 68 -3.86 4.79 1.36
CA GLN A 68 -4.92 5.50 0.65
C GLN A 68 -6.05 4.54 0.34
N MET A 69 -7.27 4.90 0.74
CA MET A 69 -8.48 4.10 0.53
C MET A 69 -9.44 4.87 -0.35
N SER A 70 -9.77 4.33 -1.53
CA SER A 70 -10.80 4.92 -2.39
C SER A 70 -12.22 4.62 -1.87
N LYS A 71 -13.21 5.25 -2.46
CA LYS A 71 -14.62 5.03 -2.10
C LYS A 71 -15.11 3.59 -2.37
N TRP A 72 -14.41 2.84 -3.20
CA TRP A 72 -14.74 1.45 -3.51
C TRP A 72 -14.03 0.44 -2.63
N ALA A 73 -13.06 0.89 -1.81
CA ALA A 73 -12.30 0.02 -0.94
C ALA A 73 -13.13 -0.38 0.29
N ASP A 74 -12.96 -1.61 0.72
CA ASP A 74 -13.64 -2.19 1.88
C ASP A 74 -12.64 -2.56 2.99
N ASP A 75 -13.15 -3.19 4.07
CA ASP A 75 -12.31 -3.60 5.21
C ASP A 75 -11.25 -4.64 4.82
N ALA A 76 -11.54 -5.51 3.86
CA ALA A 76 -10.58 -6.48 3.36
C ALA A 76 -9.44 -5.78 2.60
N ASP A 77 -9.76 -4.73 1.82
CA ASP A 77 -8.75 -3.91 1.18
C ASP A 77 -7.88 -3.18 2.21
N LEU A 78 -8.48 -2.64 3.27
CA LEU A 78 -7.72 -2.01 4.35
C LEU A 78 -6.76 -2.99 5.00
N LYS A 79 -7.21 -4.19 5.32
CA LYS A 79 -6.38 -5.25 5.89
C LYS A 79 -5.22 -5.62 4.95
N HIS A 80 -5.50 -5.71 3.65
CA HIS A 80 -4.49 -5.95 2.61
C HIS A 80 -3.41 -4.86 2.62
N GLU A 81 -3.82 -3.59 2.63
CA GLU A 81 -2.88 -2.47 2.63
C GLU A 81 -2.06 -2.36 3.92
N LEU A 82 -2.64 -2.70 5.07
CA LEU A 82 -1.90 -2.76 6.33
C LEU A 82 -0.84 -3.86 6.32
N ILE A 83 -1.05 -4.95 5.59
CA ILE A 83 -0.02 -5.98 5.39
C ILE A 83 1.14 -5.40 4.56
N HIS A 84 0.85 -4.58 3.54
CA HIS A 84 1.91 -3.86 2.82
C HIS A 84 2.69 -2.92 3.74
N VAL A 85 2.05 -2.23 4.68
CA VAL A 85 2.76 -1.43 5.69
C VAL A 85 3.72 -2.31 6.51
N GLU A 86 3.30 -3.51 6.92
CA GLU A 86 4.20 -4.46 7.58
C GLU A 86 5.39 -4.85 6.69
N GLN A 87 5.17 -5.04 5.40
CA GLN A 87 6.24 -5.32 4.44
C GLN A 87 7.23 -4.14 4.34
N TRP A 88 6.73 -2.89 4.34
CA TRP A 88 7.57 -1.69 4.42
C TRP A 88 8.41 -1.66 5.69
N MET A 89 7.87 -2.16 6.81
CA MET A 89 8.58 -2.21 8.08
C MET A 89 9.59 -3.35 8.16
N ARG A 90 9.42 -4.41 7.39
CA ARG A 90 10.29 -5.60 7.40
C ARG A 90 11.70 -5.26 6.91
N TYR A 91 11.79 -4.41 5.90
CA TYR A 91 13.06 -3.94 5.34
C TYR A 91 13.01 -2.41 5.20
N PRO A 92 13.19 -1.68 6.31
CA PRO A 92 13.08 -0.22 6.30
C PRO A 92 14.01 0.43 5.27
N LEU A 93 13.55 1.48 4.62
CA LEU A 93 14.23 2.21 3.54
C LEU A 93 14.34 1.41 2.24
N VAL A 94 14.68 0.13 2.32
CA VAL A 94 14.95 -0.74 1.14
C VAL A 94 13.66 -1.27 0.52
N SER A 95 12.59 -1.40 1.30
CA SER A 95 11.32 -2.00 0.84
C SER A 95 10.78 -1.38 -0.44
N GLY A 96 10.85 -0.06 -0.58
CA GLY A 96 10.38 0.62 -1.79
C GLY A 96 11.09 0.15 -3.05
N PHE A 97 12.39 -0.05 -2.97
CA PHE A 97 13.18 -0.59 -4.09
C PHE A 97 12.84 -2.04 -4.36
N LEU A 98 12.68 -2.86 -3.31
CA LEU A 98 12.31 -4.27 -3.44
C LEU A 98 10.93 -4.42 -4.09
N LEU A 99 9.95 -3.63 -3.64
CA LEU A 99 8.61 -3.63 -4.22
C LEU A 99 8.62 -3.18 -5.69
N LEU A 100 9.39 -2.14 -6.00
CA LEU A 100 9.54 -1.66 -7.37
C LEU A 100 10.17 -2.73 -8.29
N ILE A 101 11.24 -3.37 -7.83
CA ILE A 101 11.89 -4.46 -8.58
C ILE A 101 10.92 -5.61 -8.82
N GLU A 102 10.12 -5.97 -7.80
CA GLU A 102 9.13 -7.03 -7.92
C GLU A 102 8.05 -6.70 -8.97
N VAL A 103 7.55 -5.46 -8.96
CA VAL A 103 6.58 -4.99 -9.97
C VAL A 103 7.21 -5.00 -11.37
N MET A 104 8.45 -4.57 -11.51
CA MET A 104 9.14 -4.56 -12.81
C MET A 104 9.37 -5.97 -13.35
N ARG A 105 9.62 -6.95 -12.48
CA ARG A 105 9.88 -8.34 -12.88
C ARG A 105 8.60 -9.15 -13.11
N HIS A 106 7.59 -8.94 -12.27
CA HIS A 106 6.42 -9.82 -12.18
C HIS A 106 5.08 -9.10 -12.34
N GLY A 107 5.11 -7.78 -12.55
CA GLY A 107 3.90 -6.97 -12.62
C GLY A 107 3.32 -6.63 -11.23
N PRO A 108 2.27 -5.79 -11.21
CA PRO A 108 1.70 -5.29 -9.95
C PRO A 108 0.69 -6.23 -9.29
N TYR A 109 0.50 -7.44 -9.82
CA TYR A 109 -0.57 -8.34 -9.39
C TYR A 109 -0.08 -9.75 -9.04
N PRO A 110 -0.82 -10.48 -8.15
CA PRO A 110 -0.55 -11.88 -7.91
C PRO A 110 -0.90 -12.73 -9.15
N PRO A 111 -0.48 -14.00 -9.24
CA PRO A 111 0.29 -14.71 -8.23
C PRO A 111 1.80 -14.51 -8.35
N LYS A 112 2.27 -13.85 -9.40
CA LYS A 112 3.71 -13.71 -9.69
C LYS A 112 4.38 -12.71 -8.76
N ASN A 113 3.71 -11.60 -8.41
CA ASN A 113 4.20 -10.64 -7.43
C ASN A 113 4.06 -11.22 -6.02
N LYS A 114 5.17 -11.59 -5.40
CA LYS A 114 5.17 -12.27 -4.09
C LYS A 114 4.64 -11.41 -2.95
N PHE A 115 4.84 -10.09 -3.00
CA PHE A 115 4.34 -9.17 -1.98
C PHE A 115 2.83 -9.04 -2.05
N GLU A 116 2.28 -8.95 -3.25
CA GLU A 116 0.85 -8.95 -3.49
C GLU A 116 0.22 -10.29 -3.10
N LYS A 117 0.86 -11.39 -3.47
CA LYS A 117 0.41 -12.73 -3.09
C LYS A 117 0.28 -12.87 -1.58
N GLU A 118 1.31 -12.49 -0.81
CA GLU A 118 1.28 -12.51 0.65
C GLU A 118 0.12 -11.66 1.19
N ALA A 119 -0.05 -10.45 0.67
CA ALA A 119 -1.08 -9.54 1.14
C ALA A 119 -2.49 -10.09 0.89
N TYR A 120 -2.77 -10.62 -0.30
CA TYR A 120 -4.05 -11.22 -0.63
C TYR A 120 -4.35 -12.46 0.22
N GLU A 121 -3.37 -13.33 0.41
CA GLU A 121 -3.54 -14.54 1.22
C GLU A 121 -3.83 -14.21 2.68
N ARG A 122 -3.07 -13.29 3.27
CA ARG A 122 -3.22 -12.90 4.69
C ARG A 122 -4.46 -12.07 4.95
N ALA A 123 -4.86 -11.23 4.01
CA ALA A 123 -6.06 -10.41 4.14
C ALA A 123 -7.34 -11.23 3.90
N GLY A 124 -7.24 -12.35 3.20
CA GLY A 124 -8.40 -13.14 2.83
C GLY A 124 -9.28 -12.51 1.75
N ASN A 125 -8.85 -11.38 1.15
CA ASN A 125 -9.59 -10.81 0.03
C ASN A 125 -9.24 -11.52 -1.28
N ARG A 126 -10.18 -11.52 -2.21
CA ARG A 126 -10.01 -12.17 -3.49
C ARG A 126 -9.69 -11.13 -4.56
N PHE A 127 -8.69 -11.42 -5.34
CA PHE A 127 -8.43 -10.68 -6.55
C PHE A 127 -9.20 -11.32 -7.70
N GLY A 128 -10.24 -10.64 -8.19
CA GLY A 128 -11.23 -11.23 -9.11
C GLY A 128 -10.67 -11.77 -10.43
N TYR A 129 -9.50 -11.31 -10.85
CA TYR A 129 -8.86 -11.75 -12.09
C TYR A 129 -7.99 -13.01 -11.95
N PHE A 130 -7.75 -13.47 -10.75
CA PHE A 130 -6.83 -14.57 -10.46
C PHE A 130 -7.51 -15.67 -9.65
N VAL A 131 -8.82 -15.72 -9.69
CA VAL A 131 -9.58 -16.81 -9.06
C VAL A 131 -9.48 -18.03 -9.97
N GLU A 132 -8.46 -18.79 -9.75
CA GLU A 132 -8.29 -20.11 -10.37
C GLU A 132 -7.52 -20.99 -9.41
#